data_cb9fc1162f6d93ee2775a5ec0cfecb25
#
_entry.id   cb9fc1162f6d93ee2775a5ec0cfecb25
#
_cell.length_a   1.000
_cell.length_b   1.000
_cell.length_c   1.000
_cell.angle_alpha   90.00
_cell.angle_beta   90.00
_cell.angle_gamma   90.00
#
_symmetry.space_group_name_H-M   'P 1'
#
loop_
_entity.id
_entity.type
_entity.pdbx_description
1 polymer ?
#
loop_
_entity_poly.entity_id
_entity_poly.type
_entity_poly.pdbx_seq_one_letter_code
_entity_poly.pdbx_strand_id
1 'polypeptide(L)'
;GSQHDFPVIDDAERIVGVVTRDDFLAALTQHGQNIAVSAVMRNNPPEVDSYDMVEVALMRIQESGFPTLPVTHSGQLVGIINAENITEYLMIRTALRTSQAVTLS
;
A
#
# COMPACT_ATOMS: atom_id res chain seq x y z
N GLY A 1 -9.55 5.27 6.98
CA GLY A 1 -8.97 6.42 6.39
C GLY A 1 -9.20 6.51 4.89
N SER A 2 -8.95 7.66 4.34
CA SER A 2 -9.06 7.86 2.90
C SER A 2 -7.83 7.28 2.19
N GLN A 3 -8.06 6.83 0.97
CA GLN A 3 -6.98 6.33 0.13
C GLN A 3 -6.21 7.52 -0.46
N HIS A 4 -4.91 7.56 -0.22
CA HIS A 4 -4.04 8.62 -0.68
C HIS A 4 -3.06 8.18 -1.77
N ASP A 5 -2.94 6.88 -1.99
CA ASP A 5 -2.01 6.31 -2.95
C ASP A 5 -2.78 5.42 -3.92
N PHE A 6 -2.33 5.42 -5.17
CA PHE A 6 -3.06 4.73 -6.24
C PHE A 6 -2.12 3.80 -7.00
N PRO A 7 -2.48 2.52 -7.13
CA PRO A 7 -1.74 1.62 -7.99
C PRO A 7 -1.99 1.98 -9.45
N VAL A 8 -0.96 1.82 -10.27
CA VAL A 8 -1.03 2.04 -11.71
C VAL A 8 -0.86 0.68 -12.39
N ILE A 9 -1.79 0.33 -13.25
CA ILE A 9 -1.78 -0.94 -13.97
C ILE A 9 -1.65 -0.72 -15.46
N ASP A 10 -1.16 -1.74 -16.15
CA ASP A 10 -1.10 -1.76 -17.61
C ASP A 10 -2.36 -2.40 -18.20
N ASP A 11 -2.37 -2.58 -19.53
CA ASP A 11 -3.51 -3.16 -20.25
C ASP A 11 -3.79 -4.62 -19.87
N ALA A 12 -2.79 -5.32 -19.33
CA ALA A 12 -2.94 -6.69 -18.85
C ALA A 12 -3.33 -6.75 -17.37
N GLU A 13 -3.68 -5.61 -16.77
CA GLU A 13 -4.05 -5.47 -15.35
C GLU A 13 -2.91 -5.85 -14.39
N ARG A 14 -1.67 -5.71 -14.86
CA ARG A 14 -0.49 -5.91 -14.02
C ARG A 14 -0.02 -4.59 -13.45
N ILE A 15 0.49 -4.66 -12.24
CA ILE A 15 0.98 -3.46 -11.54
C ILE A 15 2.28 -3.00 -12.22
N VAL A 16 2.37 -1.70 -12.51
CA VAL A 16 3.59 -1.11 -13.05
C VAL A 16 4.15 0.00 -12.16
N GLY A 17 3.33 0.55 -11.26
CA GLY A 17 3.81 1.60 -10.38
C GLY A 17 2.78 1.97 -9.33
N VAL A 18 3.14 2.93 -8.49
CA VAL A 18 2.27 3.53 -7.49
C VAL A 18 2.44 5.04 -7.55
N VAL A 19 1.33 5.77 -7.63
CA VAL A 19 1.32 7.23 -7.50
C VAL A 19 0.90 7.56 -6.08
N THR A 20 1.78 8.21 -5.34
CA THR A 20 1.43 8.71 -4.02
C THR A 20 0.75 10.07 -4.15
N ARG A 21 -0.10 10.40 -3.18
CA ARG A 21 -0.75 11.71 -3.15
C ARG A 21 0.28 12.84 -3.18
N ASP A 22 1.34 12.72 -2.40
CA ASP A 22 2.35 13.76 -2.31
C ASP A 22 3.08 13.95 -3.64
N ASP A 23 3.43 12.87 -4.32
CA ASP A 23 4.08 12.95 -5.63
C ASP A 23 3.14 13.57 -6.67
N PHE A 24 1.86 13.22 -6.61
CA PHE A 24 0.85 13.78 -7.52
C PHE A 24 0.72 15.29 -7.33
N LEU A 25 0.62 15.75 -6.08
CA LEU A 25 0.50 17.17 -5.77
C LEU A 25 1.77 17.94 -6.16
N ALA A 26 2.94 17.36 -5.92
CA ALA A 26 4.21 17.97 -6.34
C ALA A 26 4.29 18.12 -7.86
N ALA A 27 3.86 17.09 -8.59
CA ALA A 27 3.85 17.11 -10.05
C ALA A 27 2.92 18.20 -10.58
N LEU A 28 1.71 18.32 -10.00
CA LEU A 28 0.77 19.38 -10.40
C LEU A 28 1.35 20.77 -10.15
N THR A 29 2.05 20.95 -9.05
CA THR A 29 2.66 22.24 -8.72
C THR A 29 3.80 22.59 -9.67
N GLN A 30 4.62 21.61 -10.04
CA GLN A 30 5.80 21.84 -10.87
C GLN A 30 5.51 21.86 -12.36
N HIS A 31 4.58 21.03 -12.83
CA HIS A 31 4.37 20.78 -14.26
C HIS A 31 2.94 21.04 -14.72
N GLY A 32 2.01 21.35 -13.79
CA GLY A 32 0.62 21.52 -14.12
C GLY A 32 -0.02 20.18 -14.50
N GLN A 33 -1.03 20.23 -15.37
CA GLN A 33 -1.80 19.05 -15.73
C GLN A 33 -1.21 18.26 -16.90
N ASN A 34 -0.17 18.77 -17.54
CA ASN A 34 0.39 18.18 -18.75
C ASN A 34 1.61 17.31 -18.41
N ILE A 35 1.39 16.30 -17.60
CA ILE A 35 2.43 15.33 -17.27
C ILE A 35 1.81 13.92 -17.26
N ALA A 36 2.54 12.97 -17.82
CA ALA A 36 2.07 11.60 -17.88
C ALA A 36 2.14 10.93 -16.49
N VAL A 37 1.18 10.07 -16.18
CA VAL A 37 1.19 9.30 -14.93
C VAL A 37 2.48 8.52 -14.76
N SER A 38 2.99 7.95 -15.86
CA SER A 38 4.25 7.20 -15.84
C SER A 38 5.46 8.02 -15.40
N ALA A 39 5.41 9.33 -15.55
CA ALA A 39 6.48 10.21 -15.10
C ALA A 39 6.37 10.59 -13.62
N VAL A 40 5.21 10.36 -13.02
CA VAL A 40 4.94 10.71 -11.62
C VAL A 40 5.03 9.48 -10.72
N MET A 41 4.69 8.32 -11.25
CA MET A 41 4.61 7.09 -10.44
C MET A 41 5.98 6.61 -9.99
N ARG A 42 5.99 5.96 -8.84
CA ARG A 42 7.14 5.17 -8.40
C ARG A 42 7.04 3.81 -9.06
N ASN A 43 8.12 3.40 -9.71
CA ASN A 43 8.13 2.20 -10.54
C ASN A 43 8.37 0.92 -9.72
N ASN A 44 7.80 -0.18 -10.19
CA ASN A 44 8.10 -1.51 -9.70
C ASN A 44 7.92 -1.65 -8.17
N PRO A 45 6.72 -1.35 -7.65
CA PRO A 45 6.46 -1.57 -6.23
C PRO A 45 6.56 -3.07 -5.93
N PRO A 46 7.11 -3.45 -4.77
CA PRO A 46 7.06 -4.85 -4.37
C PRO A 46 5.62 -5.28 -4.19
N GLU A 47 5.31 -6.50 -4.65
CA GLU A 47 3.97 -7.05 -4.58
C GLU A 47 3.84 -7.98 -3.38
N VAL A 48 2.61 -8.08 -2.87
CA VAL A 48 2.24 -9.06 -1.87
C VAL A 48 1.19 -9.96 -2.50
N ASP A 49 1.38 -11.27 -2.41
CA ASP A 49 0.36 -12.20 -2.87
C ASP A 49 -0.79 -12.25 -1.87
N SER A 50 -2.01 -12.46 -2.36
CA SER A 50 -3.20 -12.48 -1.52
C SER A 50 -3.17 -13.59 -0.46
N TYR A 51 -2.33 -14.61 -0.64
CA TYR A 51 -2.16 -15.68 0.35
C TYR A 51 -0.96 -15.49 1.27
N ASP A 52 -0.17 -14.42 1.09
CA ASP A 52 0.91 -14.12 2.02
C ASP A 52 0.39 -13.71 3.38
N MET A 53 1.17 -13.99 4.41
CA MET A 53 0.83 -13.54 5.76
C MET A 53 0.96 -12.03 5.86
N VAL A 54 0.14 -11.40 6.70
CA VAL A 54 0.17 -9.95 6.92
C VAL A 54 1.55 -9.50 7.37
N GLU A 55 2.25 -10.32 8.14
CA GLU A 55 3.62 -10.01 8.59
C GLU A 55 4.58 -9.80 7.43
N VAL A 56 4.41 -10.55 6.35
CA VAL A 56 5.23 -10.40 5.14
C VAL A 56 4.96 -9.04 4.49
N ALA A 57 3.69 -8.65 4.41
CA ALA A 57 3.31 -7.35 3.86
C ALA A 57 3.91 -6.20 4.66
N LEU A 58 3.82 -6.29 6.00
CA LEU A 58 4.39 -5.28 6.88
C LEU A 58 5.90 -5.15 6.67
N MET A 59 6.58 -6.28 6.58
CA MET A 59 8.02 -6.30 6.38
C MET A 59 8.40 -5.65 5.04
N ARG A 60 7.66 -5.95 3.96
CA ARG A 60 7.93 -5.36 2.65
C ARG A 60 7.69 -3.86 2.63
N ILE A 61 6.66 -3.38 3.30
CA ILE A 61 6.42 -1.93 3.42
C ILE A 61 7.61 -1.27 4.12
N GLN A 62 8.06 -1.84 5.24
CA GLN A 62 9.17 -1.28 6.01
C GLN A 62 10.48 -1.28 5.23
N GLU A 63 10.76 -2.34 4.49
CA GLU A 63 12.01 -2.47 3.74
C GLU A 63 12.01 -1.69 2.45
N SER A 64 10.87 -1.59 1.78
CA SER A 64 10.80 -0.98 0.44
C SER A 64 10.71 0.52 0.45
N GLY A 65 10.21 1.11 1.52
CA GLY A 65 9.91 2.53 1.57
C GLY A 65 8.65 2.93 0.80
N PHE A 66 7.94 1.98 0.19
CA PHE A 66 6.64 2.26 -0.42
C PHE A 66 5.58 2.30 0.67
N PRO A 67 4.77 3.38 0.73
CA PRO A 67 3.71 3.46 1.74
C PRO A 67 2.54 2.53 1.43
N THR A 68 2.41 2.10 0.18
CA THR A 68 1.33 1.25 -0.28
C THR A 68 1.91 0.13 -1.14
N LEU A 69 1.45 -1.08 -0.90
CA LEU A 69 1.82 -2.25 -1.70
C LEU A 69 0.60 -2.81 -2.41
N PRO A 70 0.72 -3.15 -3.69
CA PRO A 70 -0.32 -3.89 -4.38
C PRO A 70 -0.41 -5.32 -3.87
N VAL A 71 -1.64 -5.80 -3.73
CA VAL A 71 -1.91 -7.20 -3.43
C VAL A 71 -2.33 -7.86 -4.73
N THR A 72 -1.64 -8.92 -5.10
CA THR A 72 -1.88 -9.61 -6.36
C THR A 72 -2.27 -11.06 -6.13
N HIS A 73 -2.90 -11.64 -7.13
CA HIS A 73 -3.15 -13.06 -7.22
C HIS A 73 -2.93 -13.48 -8.66
N SER A 74 -2.03 -14.43 -8.87
CA SER A 74 -1.66 -14.86 -10.22
C SER A 74 -1.21 -13.69 -11.12
N GLY A 75 -0.51 -12.73 -10.52
CA GLY A 75 0.03 -11.57 -11.23
C GLY A 75 -0.95 -10.44 -11.48
N GLN A 76 -2.21 -10.59 -11.08
CA GLN A 76 -3.24 -9.55 -11.28
C GLN A 76 -3.55 -8.84 -9.98
N LEU A 77 -3.80 -7.54 -10.08
CA LEU A 77 -4.14 -6.71 -8.91
C LEU A 77 -5.51 -7.10 -8.37
N VAL A 78 -5.56 -7.46 -7.08
CA VAL A 78 -6.81 -7.76 -6.38
C VAL A 78 -7.09 -6.83 -5.21
N GLY A 79 -6.10 -6.04 -4.79
CA GLY A 79 -6.29 -5.10 -3.70
C GLY A 79 -5.02 -4.32 -3.43
N ILE A 80 -5.07 -3.51 -2.38
CA ILE A 80 -3.91 -2.76 -1.91
C ILE A 80 -3.83 -2.84 -0.39
N ILE A 81 -2.61 -2.75 0.14
CA ILE A 81 -2.36 -2.65 1.57
C ILE A 81 -1.50 -1.42 1.79
N ASN A 82 -1.86 -0.56 2.73
CA ASN A 82 -1.03 0.56 3.11
C ASN A 82 -0.53 0.41 4.55
N ALA A 83 0.54 1.14 4.87
CA ALA A 83 1.17 1.07 6.18
C ALA A 83 0.21 1.46 7.30
N GLU A 84 -0.64 2.45 7.05
CA GLU A 84 -1.62 2.92 8.02
C GLU A 84 -2.60 1.82 8.40
N ASN A 85 -3.17 1.13 7.41
CA ASN A 85 -4.14 0.06 7.67
C ASN A 85 -3.52 -1.12 8.42
N ILE A 86 -2.28 -1.47 8.10
CA ILE A 86 -1.57 -2.53 8.81
C ILE A 86 -1.32 -2.12 10.26
N THR A 87 -0.89 -0.88 10.46
CA THR A 87 -0.64 -0.36 11.80
C THR A 87 -1.90 -0.36 12.63
N GLU A 88 -3.03 0.10 12.08
CA GLU A 88 -4.32 0.07 12.76
C GLU A 88 -4.71 -1.34 13.17
N TYR A 89 -4.54 -2.32 12.27
CA TYR A 89 -4.83 -3.71 12.57
C TYR A 89 -4.00 -4.23 13.74
N LEU A 90 -2.71 -3.93 13.75
CA LEU A 90 -1.82 -4.38 14.82
C LEU A 90 -2.17 -3.74 16.16
N MET A 91 -2.56 -2.47 16.15
CA MET A 91 -2.99 -1.77 17.37
C MET A 91 -4.27 -2.37 17.93
N ILE A 92 -5.26 -2.66 17.09
CA ILE A 92 -6.51 -3.28 17.49
C ILE A 92 -6.24 -4.67 18.09
N ARG A 93 -5.41 -5.46 17.42
CA ARG A 93 -5.04 -6.79 17.88
C ARG A 93 -4.39 -6.74 19.26
N THR A 94 -3.48 -5.81 19.46
CA THR A 94 -2.80 -5.62 20.73
C THR A 94 -3.77 -5.21 21.84
N ALA A 95 -4.68 -4.28 21.54
CA ALA A 95 -5.70 -3.84 22.49
C ALA A 95 -6.62 -4.99 22.91
N LEU A 96 -7.04 -5.82 21.95
CA LEU A 96 -7.90 -6.98 22.25
C LEU A 96 -7.17 -7.99 23.14
N ARG A 97 -5.91 -8.26 22.88
CA ARG A 97 -5.11 -9.16 23.70
C ARG A 97 -4.95 -8.64 25.12
N THR A 98 -4.70 -7.36 25.26
CA THR A 98 -4.57 -6.71 26.58
C THR A 98 -5.88 -6.79 27.34
N SER A 99 -7.01 -6.52 26.68
CA SER A 99 -8.33 -6.62 27.32
C SER A 99 -8.63 -8.04 27.79
N GLN A 100 -8.30 -9.03 26.99
CA GLN A 100 -8.49 -10.43 27.36
C GLN A 100 -7.63 -10.82 28.56
N ALA A 101 -6.39 -10.35 28.60
CA ALA A 101 -5.52 -10.64 29.74
C ALA A 101 -6.07 -10.03 31.03
N VAL A 102 -6.58 -8.83 30.98
CA VAL A 102 -7.19 -8.17 32.14
C VAL A 102 -8.44 -8.92 32.60
N THR A 103 -9.27 -9.38 31.66
CA THR A 103 -10.50 -10.10 31.96
C THR A 103 -10.22 -11.42 32.65
N LEU A 104 -9.16 -12.12 32.24
CA LEU A 104 -8.80 -13.43 32.78
C LEU A 104 -8.13 -13.34 34.15
N SER A 105 -7.60 -12.20 34.48
CA SER A 105 -6.94 -12.02 35.79
C SER A 105 -7.91 -11.60 36.88
#